data_262b9c29808500f5ef39c098be0cb19d
#
_entry.id   262b9c29808500f5ef39c098be0cb19d
#
_cell.length_a   1.000
_cell.length_b   1.000
_cell.length_c   1.000
_cell.angle_alpha   90.00
_cell.angle_beta   90.00
_cell.angle_gamma   90.00
#
_symmetry.space_group_name_H-M   'P 1'
#
loop_
_entity.id
_entity.type
_entity.pdbx_description
1 polymer ?
#
loop_
_entity_poly.entity_id
_entity_poly.type
_entity_poly.pdbx_seq_one_letter_code
_entity_poly.pdbx_strand_id
1 'polypeptide(L)'
;MNRLIRYIGVGKYIQEEFALDKAGEEAILLGRKAFVLGGKTALEVVRDKLEASLAEKGISCEFATFTGFCSPEKIDAYTELFLESGADFVIGVGGGRAIDTAKGITYRTNACIMCIPTSVAQCACYANVIILYRDNGDPLPYAWNLIQPVNVILVDTDIIVRKCPVRMLSTGIADS
;
A
#
# COMPACT_ATOMS: atom_id res chain seq x y z
N MET A 1 -12.09 -6.54 36.44
CA MET A 1 -11.37 -5.58 35.60
C MET A 1 -11.84 -5.82 34.16
N ASN A 2 -12.74 -4.96 33.63
CA ASN A 2 -13.23 -5.12 32.26
C ASN A 2 -12.13 -4.72 31.28
N ARG A 3 -11.59 -5.68 30.54
CA ARG A 3 -10.55 -5.45 29.53
C ARG A 3 -11.26 -5.14 28.21
N LEU A 4 -11.20 -3.90 27.75
CA LEU A 4 -11.69 -3.53 26.43
C LEU A 4 -10.74 -4.09 25.38
N ILE A 5 -11.24 -4.95 24.50
CA ILE A 5 -10.53 -5.45 23.32
C ILE A 5 -11.10 -4.70 22.12
N ARG A 6 -10.25 -3.99 21.37
CA ARG A 6 -10.61 -3.38 20.10
C ARG A 6 -9.84 -4.11 18.99
N TYR A 7 -10.58 -4.53 17.98
CA TYR A 7 -10.02 -5.10 16.76
C TYR A 7 -10.48 -4.28 15.56
N ILE A 8 -9.54 -3.82 14.74
CA ILE A 8 -9.80 -3.13 13.47
C ILE A 8 -9.21 -4.03 12.40
N GLY A 9 -10.06 -4.70 11.63
CA GLY A 9 -9.67 -5.56 10.51
C GLY A 9 -9.61 -4.78 9.20
N VAL A 10 -9.10 -5.43 8.15
CA VAL A 10 -9.14 -4.87 6.79
C VAL A 10 -10.58 -4.88 6.25
N GLY A 11 -10.89 -3.91 5.37
CA GLY A 11 -12.23 -3.82 4.75
C GLY A 11 -12.50 -5.01 3.83
N LYS A 12 -11.59 -5.28 2.88
CA LYS A 12 -11.66 -6.43 1.97
C LYS A 12 -10.27 -7.00 1.72
N TYR A 13 -10.16 -8.32 1.70
CA TYR A 13 -8.95 -9.04 1.30
C TYR A 13 -9.24 -9.94 0.11
N ILE A 14 -8.45 -9.78 -0.94
CA ILE A 14 -8.55 -10.54 -2.19
C ILE A 14 -7.21 -11.16 -2.47
N GLN A 15 -7.19 -12.48 -2.69
CA GLN A 15 -5.98 -13.22 -3.04
C GLN A 15 -6.33 -14.22 -4.14
N GLU A 16 -5.77 -14.01 -5.32
CA GLU A 16 -5.87 -14.95 -6.42
C GLU A 16 -4.73 -14.74 -7.43
N GLU A 17 -4.57 -15.68 -8.34
CA GLU A 17 -3.67 -15.54 -9.48
C GLU A 17 -4.25 -14.49 -10.45
N PHE A 18 -3.43 -13.53 -10.88
CA PHE A 18 -3.84 -12.40 -11.73
C PHE A 18 -4.88 -11.46 -11.11
N ALA A 19 -4.90 -11.35 -9.79
CA ALA A 19 -5.81 -10.45 -9.07
C ALA A 19 -5.70 -9.00 -9.56
N LEU A 20 -4.54 -8.59 -10.05
CA LEU A 20 -4.29 -7.23 -10.55
C LEU A 20 -5.20 -6.87 -11.74
N ASP A 21 -5.63 -7.86 -12.53
CA ASP A 21 -6.54 -7.65 -13.66
C ASP A 21 -7.93 -7.18 -13.20
N LYS A 22 -8.27 -7.39 -11.91
CA LYS A 22 -9.54 -6.95 -11.28
C LYS A 22 -9.38 -5.71 -10.39
N ALA A 23 -8.18 -5.10 -10.35
CA ALA A 23 -7.90 -3.95 -9.49
C ALA A 23 -8.90 -2.81 -9.70
N GLY A 24 -9.30 -2.53 -10.94
CA GLY A 24 -10.28 -1.50 -11.26
C GLY A 24 -11.67 -1.76 -10.70
N GLU A 25 -12.10 -3.03 -10.57
CA GLU A 25 -13.40 -3.40 -9.98
C GLU A 25 -13.49 -3.05 -8.51
N GLU A 26 -12.38 -3.18 -7.80
CA GLU A 26 -12.29 -2.83 -6.38
C GLU A 26 -12.00 -1.35 -6.17
N ALA A 27 -11.16 -0.77 -7.03
CA ALA A 27 -10.78 0.63 -6.95
C ALA A 27 -11.94 1.60 -7.23
N ILE A 28 -12.91 1.22 -8.09
CA ILE A 28 -14.06 2.06 -8.44
C ILE A 28 -14.91 2.44 -7.21
N LEU A 29 -14.86 1.60 -6.17
CA LEU A 29 -15.55 1.84 -4.91
C LEU A 29 -14.85 2.87 -4.01
N LEU A 30 -13.57 3.18 -4.31
CA LEU A 30 -12.73 4.09 -3.54
C LEU A 30 -12.69 5.50 -4.13
N GLY A 31 -12.84 5.65 -5.46
CA GLY A 31 -12.79 6.93 -6.13
C GLY A 31 -12.65 6.84 -7.66
N ARG A 32 -12.30 7.96 -8.29
CA ARG A 32 -12.15 8.09 -9.75
C ARG A 32 -10.75 8.45 -10.19
N LYS A 33 -9.90 8.92 -9.27
CA LYS A 33 -8.49 9.20 -9.53
C LYS A 33 -7.62 8.62 -8.42
N ALA A 34 -6.70 7.74 -8.80
CA ALA A 34 -5.78 7.07 -7.88
C ALA A 34 -4.42 7.78 -7.82
N PHE A 35 -3.85 7.94 -6.64
CA PHE A 35 -2.44 8.23 -6.43
C PHE A 35 -1.71 6.93 -6.10
N VAL A 36 -0.87 6.45 -7.01
CA VAL A 36 -0.18 5.16 -6.89
C VAL A 36 1.24 5.39 -6.40
N LEU A 37 1.50 5.00 -5.15
CA LEU A 37 2.81 5.11 -4.52
C LEU A 37 3.47 3.74 -4.39
N GLY A 38 4.67 3.56 -4.93
CA GLY A 38 5.39 2.30 -4.81
C GLY A 38 6.88 2.43 -5.06
N GLY A 39 7.65 1.42 -4.62
CA GLY A 39 9.08 1.32 -4.96
C GLY A 39 9.27 1.11 -6.46
N LYS A 40 10.40 1.58 -7.01
CA LYS A 40 10.68 1.53 -8.46
C LYS A 40 10.39 0.15 -9.07
N THR A 41 11.03 -0.90 -8.56
CA THR A 41 10.86 -2.27 -9.07
C THR A 41 9.42 -2.79 -8.92
N ALA A 42 8.74 -2.44 -7.82
CA ALA A 42 7.36 -2.85 -7.61
C ALA A 42 6.43 -2.19 -8.63
N LEU A 43 6.63 -0.90 -8.90
CA LEU A 43 5.86 -0.19 -9.93
C LEU A 43 6.14 -0.75 -11.33
N GLU A 44 7.39 -1.06 -11.68
CA GLU A 44 7.74 -1.67 -12.96
C GLU A 44 7.00 -2.98 -13.22
N VAL A 45 6.73 -3.75 -12.16
CA VAL A 45 6.02 -5.04 -12.26
C VAL A 45 4.51 -4.88 -12.43
N VAL A 46 3.92 -3.86 -11.79
CA VAL A 46 2.44 -3.75 -11.73
C VAL A 46 1.87 -2.71 -12.69
N ARG A 47 2.66 -1.72 -13.13
CA ARG A 47 2.19 -0.50 -13.80
C ARG A 47 1.22 -0.77 -14.94
N ASP A 48 1.66 -1.54 -15.95
CA ASP A 48 0.88 -1.70 -17.19
C ASP A 48 -0.46 -2.38 -16.93
N LYS A 49 -0.47 -3.44 -16.12
CA LYS A 49 -1.70 -4.16 -15.75
C LYS A 49 -2.61 -3.33 -14.87
N LEU A 50 -2.04 -2.66 -13.86
CA LEU A 50 -2.81 -1.82 -12.96
C LEU A 50 -3.47 -0.66 -13.72
N GLU A 51 -2.71 0.03 -14.56
CA GLU A 51 -3.20 1.15 -15.37
C GLU A 51 -4.30 0.70 -16.32
N ALA A 52 -4.13 -0.44 -17.01
CA ALA A 52 -5.16 -1.01 -17.87
C ALA A 52 -6.44 -1.34 -17.10
N SER A 53 -6.32 -2.04 -15.98
CA SER A 53 -7.47 -2.42 -15.14
C SER A 53 -8.22 -1.21 -14.58
N LEU A 54 -7.49 -0.17 -14.15
CA LEU A 54 -8.10 1.09 -13.69
C LEU A 54 -8.81 1.83 -14.84
N ALA A 55 -8.16 1.91 -16.01
CA ALA A 55 -8.72 2.59 -17.18
C ALA A 55 -10.00 1.94 -17.70
N GLU A 56 -10.12 0.62 -17.65
CA GLU A 56 -11.37 -0.11 -18.01
C GLU A 56 -12.58 0.33 -17.18
N LYS A 57 -12.35 0.80 -15.96
CA LYS A 57 -13.40 1.33 -15.05
C LYS A 57 -13.47 2.86 -15.06
N GLY A 58 -12.75 3.52 -15.96
CA GLY A 58 -12.73 4.98 -16.10
C GLY A 58 -12.03 5.67 -14.91
N ILE A 59 -11.09 5.00 -14.27
CA ILE A 59 -10.27 5.53 -13.18
C ILE A 59 -8.94 6.00 -13.77
N SER A 60 -8.61 7.27 -13.59
CA SER A 60 -7.29 7.81 -13.90
C SER A 60 -6.31 7.55 -12.75
N CYS A 61 -5.02 7.51 -13.06
CA CYS A 61 -4.00 7.31 -12.02
C CYS A 61 -2.75 8.16 -12.26
N GLU A 62 -2.11 8.54 -11.16
CA GLU A 62 -0.83 9.22 -11.13
C GLU A 62 0.16 8.42 -10.30
N PHE A 63 1.35 8.17 -10.84
CA PHE A 63 2.35 7.31 -10.20
C PHE A 63 3.45 8.14 -9.56
N ALA A 64 3.76 7.83 -8.30
CA ALA A 64 4.88 8.37 -7.56
C ALA A 64 5.84 7.26 -7.12
N THR A 65 7.14 7.45 -7.34
CA THR A 65 8.14 6.48 -6.94
C THR A 65 8.61 6.73 -5.52
N PHE A 66 8.40 5.74 -4.64
CA PHE A 66 8.90 5.77 -3.28
C PHE A 66 10.39 5.43 -3.21
N THR A 67 11.14 6.19 -2.41
CA THR A 67 12.57 5.96 -2.14
C THR A 67 12.91 6.17 -0.67
N GLY A 68 13.85 5.37 -0.14
CA GLY A 68 14.37 5.51 1.22
C GLY A 68 13.51 4.82 2.29
N PHE A 69 13.24 5.53 3.37
CA PHE A 69 12.54 5.01 4.54
C PHE A 69 11.22 5.77 4.77
N CYS A 70 10.27 5.12 5.43
CA CYS A 70 9.01 5.73 5.84
C CYS A 70 9.27 6.67 7.02
N SER A 71 9.50 7.95 6.75
CA SER A 71 9.66 8.98 7.79
C SER A 71 8.48 9.95 7.78
N PRO A 72 8.21 10.66 8.90
CA PRO A 72 7.17 11.69 8.96
C PRO A 72 7.31 12.72 7.83
N GLU A 73 8.55 13.18 7.57
CA GLU A 73 8.86 14.18 6.54
C GLU A 73 8.53 13.67 5.13
N LYS A 74 8.85 12.39 4.86
CA LYS A 74 8.49 11.76 3.57
C LYS A 74 6.98 11.58 3.42
N ILE A 75 6.31 11.17 4.49
CA ILE A 75 4.84 11.07 4.48
C ILE A 75 4.24 12.43 4.14
N ASP A 76 4.72 13.50 4.79
CA ASP A 76 4.23 14.86 4.55
C ASP A 76 4.48 15.28 3.09
N ALA A 77 5.69 15.05 2.54
CA ALA A 77 6.02 15.35 1.15
C ALA A 77 5.14 14.58 0.14
N TYR A 78 4.91 13.27 0.36
CA TYR A 78 4.01 12.49 -0.51
C TYR A 78 2.54 12.86 -0.31
N THR A 79 2.16 13.37 0.86
CA THR A 79 0.81 13.90 1.10
C THR A 79 0.58 15.16 0.28
N GLU A 80 1.56 16.05 0.20
CA GLU A 80 1.50 17.24 -0.67
C GLU A 80 1.31 16.83 -2.14
N LEU A 81 2.11 15.89 -2.65
CA LEU A 81 1.96 15.37 -4.01
C LEU A 81 0.58 14.74 -4.25
N PHE A 82 0.05 13.99 -3.28
CA PHE A 82 -1.29 13.43 -3.35
C PHE A 82 -2.35 14.53 -3.49
N LEU A 83 -2.28 15.57 -2.66
CA LEU A 83 -3.22 16.69 -2.69
C LEU A 83 -3.11 17.49 -4.01
N GLU A 84 -1.90 17.77 -4.47
CA GLU A 84 -1.65 18.47 -5.75
C GLU A 84 -2.17 17.66 -6.95
N SER A 85 -2.06 16.33 -6.89
CA SER A 85 -2.58 15.45 -7.95
C SER A 85 -4.09 15.54 -8.10
N GLY A 86 -4.83 15.96 -7.06
CA GLY A 86 -6.29 15.91 -7.02
C GLY A 86 -6.84 14.48 -7.04
N ALA A 87 -6.08 13.50 -6.57
CA ALA A 87 -6.54 12.12 -6.46
C ALA A 87 -7.52 11.95 -5.28
N ASP A 88 -8.43 10.98 -5.41
CA ASP A 88 -9.47 10.69 -4.41
C ASP A 88 -9.01 9.68 -3.38
N PHE A 89 -8.12 8.76 -3.78
CA PHE A 89 -7.66 7.65 -2.95
C PHE A 89 -6.21 7.26 -3.28
N VAL A 90 -5.60 6.48 -2.40
CA VAL A 90 -4.22 6.03 -2.51
C VAL A 90 -4.16 4.54 -2.89
N ILE A 91 -3.22 4.18 -3.76
CA ILE A 91 -2.82 2.79 -3.98
C ILE A 91 -1.36 2.63 -3.52
N GLY A 92 -1.13 1.87 -2.46
CA GLY A 92 0.22 1.53 -1.98
C GLY A 92 0.72 0.24 -2.62
N VAL A 93 1.87 0.29 -3.31
CA VAL A 93 2.42 -0.87 -4.05
C VAL A 93 3.80 -1.23 -3.53
N GLY A 94 4.02 -2.50 -3.21
CA GLY A 94 5.36 -2.99 -2.88
C GLY A 94 5.52 -3.63 -1.51
N GLY A 95 6.65 -3.36 -0.87
CA GLY A 95 6.97 -3.85 0.48
C GLY A 95 6.56 -2.88 1.58
N GLY A 96 6.80 -3.28 2.84
CA GLY A 96 6.32 -2.58 4.05
C GLY A 96 6.58 -1.08 4.07
N ARG A 97 7.77 -0.62 3.71
CA ARG A 97 8.12 0.81 3.74
C ARG A 97 7.26 1.67 2.80
N ALA A 98 7.02 1.19 1.58
CA ALA A 98 6.16 1.90 0.62
C ALA A 98 4.69 1.86 1.06
N ILE A 99 4.22 0.71 1.53
CA ILE A 99 2.87 0.51 2.07
C ILE A 99 2.64 1.41 3.30
N ASP A 100 3.59 1.44 4.23
CA ASP A 100 3.47 2.28 5.43
C ASP A 100 3.48 3.78 5.07
N THR A 101 4.27 4.21 4.07
CA THR A 101 4.21 5.59 3.59
C THR A 101 2.86 5.89 2.94
N ALA A 102 2.32 4.99 2.12
CA ALA A 102 0.98 5.15 1.54
C ALA A 102 -0.12 5.23 2.63
N LYS A 103 -0.03 4.40 3.67
CA LYS A 103 -0.89 4.50 4.85
C LYS A 103 -0.71 5.83 5.60
N GLY A 104 0.53 6.35 5.62
CA GLY A 104 0.83 7.65 6.19
C GLY A 104 0.09 8.79 5.50
N ILE A 105 -0.03 8.75 4.17
CA ILE A 105 -0.84 9.71 3.42
C ILE A 105 -2.30 9.65 3.89
N THR A 106 -2.86 8.45 4.02
CA THR A 106 -4.26 8.31 4.46
C THR A 106 -4.46 8.70 5.93
N TYR A 107 -3.45 8.51 6.77
CA TYR A 107 -3.45 9.03 8.14
C TYR A 107 -3.56 10.56 8.19
N ARG A 108 -2.94 11.26 7.23
CA ARG A 108 -2.98 12.74 7.12
C ARG A 108 -4.27 13.26 6.49
N THR A 109 -4.86 12.49 5.57
CA THR A 109 -5.93 12.99 4.68
C THR A 109 -7.30 12.34 4.91
N ASN A 110 -7.36 11.22 5.62
CA ASN A 110 -8.52 10.32 5.71
C ASN A 110 -8.98 9.75 4.36
N ALA A 111 -8.12 9.77 3.33
CA ALA A 111 -8.41 9.14 2.05
C ALA A 111 -8.51 7.62 2.18
N CYS A 112 -9.25 6.97 1.28
CA CYS A 112 -9.28 5.52 1.16
C CYS A 112 -7.95 4.98 0.64
N ILE A 113 -7.66 3.70 0.92
CA ILE A 113 -6.44 3.03 0.47
C ILE A 113 -6.68 1.61 -0.02
N MET A 114 -6.04 1.28 -1.16
CA MET A 114 -5.81 -0.08 -1.61
C MET A 114 -4.33 -0.42 -1.43
N CYS A 115 -4.01 -1.58 -0.85
CA CYS A 115 -2.65 -2.08 -0.75
C CYS A 115 -2.43 -3.24 -1.72
N ILE A 116 -1.37 -3.17 -2.53
CA ILE A 116 -0.95 -4.20 -3.48
C ILE A 116 0.46 -4.68 -3.09
N PRO A 117 0.56 -5.72 -2.24
CA PRO A 117 1.86 -6.28 -1.87
C PRO A 117 2.53 -6.98 -3.06
N THR A 118 3.84 -6.84 -3.17
CA THR A 118 4.66 -7.51 -4.20
C THR A 118 5.69 -8.47 -3.60
N SER A 119 5.61 -8.75 -2.31
CA SER A 119 6.43 -9.72 -1.60
C SER A 119 5.63 -10.46 -0.53
N VAL A 120 6.12 -11.59 -0.03
CA VAL A 120 5.42 -12.45 0.92
C VAL A 120 5.34 -11.84 2.33
N ALA A 121 6.38 -11.17 2.80
CA ALA A 121 6.41 -10.52 4.12
C ALA A 121 5.52 -9.27 4.12
N GLN A 122 4.24 -9.41 4.47
CA GLN A 122 3.26 -8.34 4.26
C GLN A 122 2.33 -8.06 5.43
N CYS A 123 2.82 -8.24 6.65
CA CYS A 123 2.08 -7.77 7.83
C CYS A 123 1.72 -6.26 7.72
N ALA A 124 2.53 -5.45 7.02
CA ALA A 124 2.27 -4.03 6.83
C ALA A 124 0.91 -3.73 6.15
N CYS A 125 0.43 -4.60 5.24
CA CYS A 125 -0.87 -4.41 4.60
C CYS A 125 -2.04 -4.65 5.57
N TYR A 126 -1.86 -5.54 6.55
CA TYR A 126 -2.90 -5.90 7.52
C TYR A 126 -2.88 -5.06 8.79
N ALA A 127 -1.67 -4.70 9.22
CA ALA A 127 -1.50 -3.96 10.45
C ALA A 127 -2.03 -2.53 10.32
N ASN A 128 -2.85 -2.11 11.27
CA ASN A 128 -3.28 -0.71 11.38
C ASN A 128 -2.21 0.18 12.02
N VAL A 129 -0.96 -0.19 11.84
CA VAL A 129 0.22 0.48 12.39
C VAL A 129 1.12 0.91 11.24
N ILE A 130 1.72 2.09 11.35
CA ILE A 130 2.73 2.62 10.44
C ILE A 130 4.05 2.63 11.20
N ILE A 131 5.02 1.85 10.74
CA ILE A 131 6.36 1.85 11.32
C ILE A 131 7.17 2.99 10.71
N LEU A 132 7.65 3.86 11.58
CA LEU A 132 8.37 5.08 11.20
C LEU A 132 9.87 4.91 11.40
N TYR A 133 10.63 5.54 10.52
CA TYR A 133 12.09 5.50 10.52
C TYR A 133 12.67 6.91 10.42
N ARG A 134 13.92 7.05 10.86
CA ARG A 134 14.78 8.18 10.51
C ARG A 134 15.32 7.99 9.08
N ASP A 135 15.85 9.04 8.49
CA ASP A 135 16.45 8.96 7.13
C ASP A 135 17.66 8.04 7.05
N ASN A 136 18.33 7.77 8.17
CA ASN A 136 19.43 6.80 8.25
C ASN A 136 18.96 5.34 8.35
N GLY A 137 17.64 5.09 8.45
CA GLY A 137 17.04 3.77 8.53
C GLY A 137 16.82 3.25 9.94
N ASP A 138 17.17 4.00 10.98
CA ASP A 138 16.88 3.61 12.35
C ASP A 138 15.37 3.75 12.64
N PRO A 139 14.74 2.77 13.28
CA PRO A 139 13.34 2.89 13.64
C PRO A 139 13.14 4.01 14.68
N LEU A 140 12.04 4.72 14.55
CA LEU A 140 11.61 5.66 15.59
C LEU A 140 11.04 4.89 16.80
N PRO A 141 11.15 5.44 18.03
CA PRO A 141 10.67 4.77 19.23
C PRO A 141 9.13 4.77 19.37
N TYR A 142 8.42 5.21 18.35
CA TYR A 142 6.96 5.26 18.28
C TYR A 142 6.48 4.92 16.87
N ALA A 143 5.23 4.52 16.78
CA ALA A 143 4.54 4.24 15.52
C ALA A 143 3.23 5.02 15.48
N TRP A 144 2.70 5.26 14.28
CA TRP A 144 1.35 5.80 14.12
C TRP A 144 0.33 4.68 13.99
N ASN A 145 -0.83 4.87 14.60
CA ASN A 145 -1.92 3.91 14.51
C ASN A 145 -3.03 4.50 13.64
N LEU A 146 -3.42 3.79 12.60
CA LEU A 146 -4.55 4.16 11.77
C LEU A 146 -5.84 4.06 12.58
N ILE A 147 -6.71 5.05 12.40
CA ILE A 147 -8.06 5.05 12.99
C ILE A 147 -9.01 4.23 12.10
N GLN A 148 -8.78 4.25 10.80
CA GLN A 148 -9.53 3.48 9.82
C GLN A 148 -8.68 2.32 9.29
N PRO A 149 -9.28 1.15 9.01
CA PRO A 149 -8.56 0.03 8.43
C PRO A 149 -8.19 0.33 6.96
N VAL A 150 -7.25 -0.46 6.43
CA VAL A 150 -7.02 -0.51 4.98
C VAL A 150 -8.32 -0.98 4.30
N ASN A 151 -8.78 -0.24 3.28
CA ASN A 151 -10.05 -0.53 2.62
C ASN A 151 -9.98 -1.81 1.79
N VAL A 152 -8.91 -1.98 1.00
CA VAL A 152 -8.71 -3.15 0.14
C VAL A 152 -7.26 -3.61 0.20
N ILE A 153 -7.06 -4.92 0.38
CA ILE A 153 -5.78 -5.59 0.13
C ILE A 153 -5.96 -6.49 -1.08
N LEU A 154 -5.18 -6.25 -2.14
CA LEU A 154 -5.22 -7.01 -3.38
C LEU A 154 -3.90 -7.76 -3.56
N VAL A 155 -3.93 -9.07 -3.36
CA VAL A 155 -2.76 -9.96 -3.45
C VAL A 155 -2.79 -10.72 -4.76
N ASP A 156 -1.93 -10.34 -5.70
CA ASP A 156 -1.71 -11.10 -6.92
C ASP A 156 -0.62 -12.15 -6.69
N THR A 157 -1.02 -13.42 -6.61
CA THR A 157 -0.09 -14.51 -6.34
C THR A 157 0.87 -14.79 -7.48
N ASP A 158 0.54 -14.45 -8.73
CA ASP A 158 1.46 -14.52 -9.87
C ASP A 158 2.65 -13.56 -9.68
N ILE A 159 2.39 -12.34 -9.23
CA ILE A 159 3.45 -11.37 -8.94
C ILE A 159 4.34 -11.87 -7.81
N ILE A 160 3.76 -12.35 -6.73
CA ILE A 160 4.54 -12.83 -5.57
C ILE A 160 5.41 -14.02 -5.94
N VAL A 161 4.86 -15.00 -6.66
CA VAL A 161 5.58 -16.23 -6.97
C VAL A 161 6.61 -16.05 -8.10
N ARG A 162 6.26 -15.30 -9.15
CA ARG A 162 7.09 -15.22 -10.38
C ARG A 162 7.96 -13.98 -10.46
N LYS A 163 7.60 -12.89 -9.78
CA LYS A 163 8.30 -11.60 -9.90
C LYS A 163 9.06 -11.20 -8.63
N CYS A 164 8.69 -11.78 -7.47
CA CYS A 164 9.42 -11.50 -6.24
C CYS A 164 10.79 -12.20 -6.24
N PRO A 165 11.89 -11.50 -5.95
CA PRO A 165 13.20 -12.14 -5.84
C PRO A 165 13.21 -13.26 -4.79
N VAL A 166 13.85 -14.40 -5.11
CA VAL A 166 13.90 -15.59 -4.23
C VAL A 166 14.36 -15.26 -2.81
N ARG A 167 15.32 -14.33 -2.67
CA ARG A 167 15.77 -13.86 -1.36
C ARG A 167 14.65 -13.20 -0.55
N MET A 168 13.75 -12.47 -1.19
CA MET A 168 12.61 -11.84 -0.52
C MET A 168 11.50 -12.84 -0.22
N LEU A 169 11.36 -13.87 -1.02
CA LEU A 169 10.45 -14.99 -0.71
C LEU A 169 10.91 -15.72 0.56
N SER A 170 12.20 -16.05 0.66
CA SER A 170 12.72 -16.78 1.83
C SER A 170 12.65 -15.97 3.12
N THR A 171 12.96 -14.66 3.08
CA THR A 171 12.82 -13.79 4.25
C THR A 171 11.35 -13.61 4.64
N GLY A 172 10.44 -13.51 3.67
CA GLY A 172 9.02 -13.38 3.93
C GLY A 172 8.40 -14.61 4.58
N ILE A 173 8.83 -15.81 4.18
CA ILE A 173 8.39 -17.07 4.80
C ILE A 173 8.93 -17.21 6.23
N ALA A 174 10.11 -16.67 6.49
CA ALA A 174 10.69 -16.69 7.84
C ALA A 174 10.03 -15.68 8.81
N ASP A 175 9.35 -14.68 8.28
CA ASP A 175 8.67 -13.60 9.03
C ASP A 175 7.18 -13.92 9.29
N SER A 176 6.66 -15.01 8.70
CA SER A 176 5.27 -15.45 8.81
C SER A 176 5.12 -16.61 9.80
#